data_b32840b50788bd8d794f5db32fd904a0
#
_entry.id   b32840b50788bd8d794f5db32fd904a0
#
_cell.length_a   1.000
_cell.length_b   1.000
_cell.length_c   1.000
_cell.angle_alpha   90.00
_cell.angle_beta   90.00
_cell.angle_gamma   90.00
#
_symmetry.space_group_name_H-M   'P 1'
#
loop_
_entity.id
_entity.type
_entity.pdbx_description
1 polymer ?
#
loop_
_entity_poly.entity_id
_entity_poly.type
_entity_poly.pdbx_seq_one_letter_code
_entity_poly.pdbx_strand_id
1 'polypeptide(L)' 'MKKTYKVDVDCANCAAKMEEAVKNTEGVKNATLSFMTLKLKVEFEEGADVDAVMQQAYKNCKVVEDDCEIFL' A
#
# COMPACT_ATOMS: atom_id res chain seq x y z
N MET A 1 14.42 -3.51 -0.91
CA MET A 1 13.73 -3.93 -2.14
C MET A 1 12.48 -3.09 -2.32
N LYS A 2 12.24 -2.62 -3.53
CA LYS A 2 11.11 -1.75 -3.83
C LYS A 2 10.25 -2.34 -4.92
N LYS A 3 8.94 -2.16 -4.81
CA LYS A 3 7.99 -2.52 -5.85
C LYS A 3 6.94 -1.43 -6.01
N THR A 4 6.40 -1.31 -7.22
CA THR A 4 5.35 -0.36 -7.52
C THR A 4 4.10 -1.12 -7.92
N TYR A 5 2.96 -0.74 -7.33
CA TYR A 5 1.68 -1.36 -7.59
C TYR A 5 0.69 -0.30 -8.07
N LYS A 6 -0.18 -0.70 -8.97
CA LYS A 6 -1.27 0.16 -9.39
C LYS A 6 -2.38 0.09 -8.34
N VAL A 7 -3.00 1.23 -8.06
CA VAL A 7 -4.08 1.30 -7.08
C VAL A 7 -5.28 2.02 -7.69
N ASP A 8 -6.45 1.81 -7.09
CA ASP A 8 -7.66 2.53 -7.43
C ASP A 8 -8.23 3.14 -6.16
N VAL A 9 -8.39 4.46 -6.15
CA VAL A 9 -8.87 5.19 -5.00
C VAL A 9 -9.51 6.49 -5.48
N ASP A 10 -10.63 6.88 -4.87
CA ASP A 10 -11.46 7.96 -5.37
C ASP A 10 -11.12 9.34 -4.81
N CYS A 11 -10.39 9.42 -3.72
CA CYS A 11 -10.09 10.71 -3.12
C CYS A 11 -8.72 10.73 -2.46
N ALA A 12 -8.18 11.95 -2.32
CA ALA A 12 -6.85 12.14 -1.74
C ALA A 12 -6.78 11.70 -0.28
N ASN A 13 -7.85 11.92 0.49
CA ASN A 13 -7.89 11.46 1.89
C ASN A 13 -7.83 9.94 1.97
N CYS A 14 -8.54 9.25 1.09
CA CYS A 14 -8.51 7.79 1.03
C CYS A 14 -7.12 7.30 0.66
N ALA A 15 -6.48 7.97 -0.30
CA ALA A 15 -5.11 7.65 -0.70
C ALA A 15 -4.14 7.80 0.47
N ALA A 16 -4.27 8.86 1.26
CA ALA A 16 -3.43 9.07 2.44
C ALA A 16 -3.63 7.96 3.48
N LYS A 17 -4.86 7.53 3.68
CA LYS A 17 -5.17 6.43 4.60
C LYS A 17 -4.55 5.12 4.12
N MET A 18 -4.63 4.84 2.83
CA MET A 18 -4.00 3.66 2.24
C MET A 18 -2.49 3.68 2.45
N GLU A 19 -1.86 4.81 2.17
CA GLU A 19 -0.42 4.96 2.36
C GLU A 19 -0.03 4.69 3.82
N GLU A 20 -0.76 5.27 4.75
CA GLU A 20 -0.52 5.06 6.18
C GLU A 20 -0.69 3.58 6.56
N ALA A 21 -1.75 2.94 6.09
CA ALA A 21 -2.00 1.54 6.39
C ALA A 21 -0.88 0.65 5.85
N VAL A 22 -0.39 0.93 4.66
CA VAL A 22 0.73 0.17 4.09
C VAL A 22 2.01 0.41 4.88
N LYS A 23 2.28 1.66 5.24
CA LYS A 23 3.47 1.99 6.05
C LYS A 23 3.47 1.26 7.40
N ASN A 24 2.30 1.08 7.99
CA ASN A 24 2.17 0.43 9.29
C ASN A 24 2.16 -1.10 9.19
N THR A 25 2.23 -1.64 8.01
CA THR A 25 2.28 -3.09 7.81
C THR A 25 3.68 -3.61 8.13
N GLU A 26 3.74 -4.69 8.89
CA GLU A 26 5.01 -5.31 9.23
C GLU A 26 5.71 -5.81 7.97
N GLY A 27 7.00 -5.56 7.86
CA GLY A 27 7.79 -5.90 6.68
C GLY A 27 7.90 -4.77 5.67
N VAL A 28 7.17 -3.68 5.86
CA VAL A 28 7.27 -2.49 5.02
C VAL A 28 8.20 -1.49 5.69
N LYS A 29 9.27 -1.11 4.98
CA LYS A 29 10.20 -0.11 5.46
C LYS A 29 9.66 1.28 5.19
N ASN A 30 9.08 1.50 4.01
CA ASN A 30 8.50 2.77 3.62
C ASN A 30 7.47 2.54 2.53
N ALA A 31 6.55 3.48 2.39
CA ALA A 31 5.55 3.42 1.32
C ALA A 31 5.17 4.84 0.91
N THR A 32 4.96 5.02 -0.38
CA THR A 32 4.54 6.30 -0.94
C THR A 32 3.43 6.02 -1.95
N LEU A 33 2.31 6.67 -1.81
CA LEU A 33 1.21 6.55 -2.74
C LEU A 33 1.03 7.87 -3.48
N SER A 34 1.05 7.82 -4.81
CA SER A 34 0.78 8.98 -5.64
C SER A 34 -0.66 8.94 -6.11
N PHE A 35 -1.47 9.88 -5.63
CA PHE A 35 -2.85 9.99 -6.05
C PHE A 35 -2.96 10.41 -7.51
N MET A 36 -2.03 11.21 -7.98
CA MET A 36 -2.04 11.71 -9.35
C MET A 36 -1.81 10.62 -10.38
N THR A 37 -0.93 9.67 -10.07
CA THR A 37 -0.63 8.56 -10.99
C THR A 37 -1.32 7.27 -10.58
N LEU A 38 -1.97 7.24 -9.42
CA LEU A 38 -2.61 6.05 -8.84
C LEU A 38 -1.63 4.89 -8.75
N LYS A 39 -0.45 5.18 -8.24
CA LYS A 39 0.59 4.17 -8.04
C LYS A 39 1.08 4.19 -6.61
N LEU A 40 1.29 3.01 -6.06
CA LEU A 40 1.80 2.81 -4.73
C LEU A 40 3.21 2.23 -4.83
N LYS A 41 4.18 2.96 -4.31
CA LYS A 41 5.57 2.49 -4.21
C LYS A 41 5.80 1.97 -2.80
N VAL A 42 6.23 0.73 -2.69
CA VAL A 42 6.48 0.11 -1.40
C VAL A 42 7.94 -0.30 -1.31
N GLU A 43 8.60 0.10 -0.24
CA GLU A 43 9.94 -0.33 0.07
C GLU A 43 9.86 -1.37 1.19
N PHE A 44 10.39 -2.55 0.94
CA PHE A 44 10.31 -3.67 1.87
C PHE A 44 11.55 -3.78 2.72
N GLU A 45 11.38 -4.30 3.94
CA GLU A 45 12.49 -4.64 4.80
C GLU A 45 13.29 -5.78 4.18
N GLU A 46 14.58 -5.81 4.46
CA GLU A 46 15.45 -6.86 3.99
C GLU A 46 14.98 -8.22 4.53
N GLY A 47 14.85 -9.19 3.63
CA GLY A 47 14.38 -10.51 4.01
C GLY A 47 12.88 -10.66 4.11
N ALA A 48 12.12 -9.60 3.87
CA ALA A 48 10.66 -9.67 3.92
C ALA A 48 10.09 -10.48 2.75
N ASP A 49 9.01 -11.22 3.02
CA ASP A 49 8.27 -11.92 1.96
C ASP A 49 7.31 -10.93 1.32
N VAL A 50 7.65 -10.48 0.11
CA VAL A 50 6.89 -9.44 -0.59
C VAL A 50 5.43 -9.81 -0.74
N ASP A 51 5.13 -11.03 -1.17
CA ASP A 51 3.76 -11.45 -1.39
C ASP A 51 2.95 -11.46 -0.10
N ALA A 52 3.51 -12.01 0.97
CA ALA A 52 2.84 -12.06 2.27
C ALA A 52 2.64 -10.65 2.83
N VAL A 53 3.65 -9.79 2.71
CA VAL A 53 3.59 -8.42 3.18
C VAL A 53 2.51 -7.64 2.41
N MET A 54 2.46 -7.79 1.09
CA MET A 54 1.47 -7.07 0.30
C MET A 54 0.05 -7.55 0.55
N GLN A 55 -0.14 -8.84 0.79
CA GLN A 55 -1.46 -9.35 1.15
C GLN A 55 -1.93 -8.76 2.48
N GLN A 56 -1.04 -8.67 3.45
CA GLN A 56 -1.37 -8.05 4.74
C GLN A 56 -1.62 -6.55 4.57
N ALA A 57 -0.82 -5.87 3.77
CA ALA A 57 -1.01 -4.46 3.48
C ALA A 57 -2.37 -4.20 2.83
N TYR A 58 -2.75 -5.05 1.90
CA TYR A 58 -4.05 -4.95 1.24
C TYR A 58 -5.20 -5.11 2.25
N LYS A 59 -5.10 -6.08 3.13
CA LYS A 59 -6.10 -6.27 4.19
C LYS A 59 -6.17 -5.03 5.10
N ASN A 60 -5.03 -4.47 5.47
CA ASN A 60 -4.97 -3.28 6.30
C ASN A 60 -5.63 -2.09 5.61
N CYS A 61 -5.41 -1.94 4.31
CA CYS A 61 -6.06 -0.88 3.53
C CYS A 61 -7.58 -1.05 3.52
N LYS A 62 -8.06 -2.27 3.37
CA LYS A 62 -9.50 -2.55 3.36
C LYS A 62 -10.15 -2.26 4.71
N VAL A 63 -9.41 -2.36 5.80
CA VAL A 63 -9.92 -2.04 7.13
C VAL A 63 -10.16 -0.53 7.29
N VAL A 64 -9.21 0.29 6.78
CA VAL A 64 -9.30 1.75 6.92
C VAL A 64 -10.12 2.39 5.82
N GLU A 65 -10.18 1.76 4.64
CA GLU A 65 -10.91 2.28 3.49
C GLU A 65 -11.31 1.13 2.58
N ASP A 66 -12.57 0.70 2.65
CA ASP A 66 -13.03 -0.47 1.90
C ASP A 66 -13.29 -0.18 0.42
N ASP A 67 -13.31 1.08 0.02
CA ASP A 67 -13.48 1.47 -1.38
C ASP A 67 -12.17 1.50 -2.17
N CYS A 68 -11.04 1.17 -1.54
CA CYS A 68 -9.76 1.16 -2.21
C CYS A 68 -9.44 -0.20 -2.82
N GLU A 69 -8.54 -0.19 -3.80
CA GLU A 69 -8.07 -1.41 -4.46
C GLU A 69 -6.58 -1.31 -4.72
N ILE A 70 -5.87 -2.41 -4.50
CA ILE A 70 -4.46 -2.54 -4.89
C ILE A 70 -4.37 -3.71 -5.85
N PHE A 71 -3.84 -3.45 -7.04
CA PHE A 71 -3.69 -4.49 -8.05
C PHE A 71 -2.36 -5.23 -7.83
N LEU A 72 -2.44 -6.36 -7.18
CA LEU A 72 -1.28 -7.18 -6.83
C LEU A 72 -0.84 -8.09 -7.96
#